data_c1fb15ac79d5bfdf15a4b2d057c79797
#
_entry.id   c1fb15ac79d5bfdf15a4b2d057c79797
#
_cell.length_a   1.000
_cell.length_b   1.000
_cell.length_c   1.000
_cell.angle_alpha   90.00
_cell.angle_beta   90.00
_cell.angle_gamma   90.00
#
_symmetry.space_group_name_H-M   'P 1'
#
loop_
_entity.id
_entity.type
_entity.pdbx_description
1 polymer ?
#
loop_
_entity_poly.entity_id
_entity_poly.type
_entity_poly.pdbx_seq_one_letter_code
_entity_poly.pdbx_strand_id
1 'polypeptide(L)'
;MIESNHVVLWNRCLEVIKDNVPETTYNTWFAPIVPLKYEDKTLILQIPSQFFYEILEERFVDLIRKTLYKVIGEGTKLMYNVMVDKTSIPNQTVNLEASNRSTAVTPKSIVGGNKAPSFLKAPAVQDLDPHLNPNYNFENFIEGYSNKLSRSVAEAVAQNPAGTAFNPLFLYGASGVGKTHLANAIGTKIKELYADKRVLYVSAHLFQVQYTDSVRNNTTNDFINFYQTIDVLIIDDIQEFAGVTKTQNTFFHIFNHLHQNGKQL
;
A
#
# COMPACT_ATOMS: atom_id res chain seq x y z
N MET A 1 30.61 10.39 26.32
CA MET A 1 30.02 10.80 25.02
C MET A 1 28.77 11.59 25.38
N ILE A 2 28.70 12.87 24.99
CA ILE A 2 27.52 13.72 25.24
C ILE A 2 26.44 13.24 24.26
N GLU A 3 25.42 12.56 24.77
CA GLU A 3 24.25 12.22 23.94
C GLU A 3 23.66 13.52 23.39
N SER A 4 23.45 13.56 22.09
CA SER A 4 22.89 14.73 21.43
C SER A 4 21.48 15.00 21.98
N ASN A 5 21.17 16.25 22.28
CA ASN A 5 19.94 16.68 22.96
C ASN A 5 18.65 16.09 22.33
N HIS A 6 18.60 15.96 21.00
CA HIS A 6 17.45 15.40 20.27
C HIS A 6 17.22 13.90 20.56
N VAL A 7 18.29 13.12 20.76
CA VAL A 7 18.19 11.69 21.11
C VAL A 7 17.59 11.51 22.49
N VAL A 8 18.07 12.30 23.46
CA VAL A 8 17.55 12.25 24.85
C VAL A 8 16.08 12.66 24.90
N LEU A 9 15.70 13.70 24.16
CA LEU A 9 14.32 14.16 24.12
C LEU A 9 13.40 13.11 23.48
N TRP A 10 13.83 12.50 22.37
CA TRP A 10 13.04 11.48 21.69
C TRP A 10 12.92 10.20 22.55
N ASN A 11 13.98 9.76 23.20
CA ASN A 11 13.92 8.60 24.09
C ASN A 11 12.92 8.79 25.23
N ARG A 12 12.84 9.97 25.83
CA ARG A 12 11.81 10.31 26.83
C ARG A 12 10.40 10.27 26.24
N CYS A 13 10.23 10.72 24.98
CA CYS A 13 8.95 10.59 24.28
C CYS A 13 8.58 9.12 24.06
N LEU A 14 9.55 8.28 23.68
CA LEU A 14 9.36 6.86 23.48
C LEU A 14 8.96 6.12 24.77
N GLU A 15 9.51 6.48 25.93
CA GLU A 15 9.08 5.95 27.23
C GLU A 15 7.60 6.22 27.47
N VAL A 16 7.16 7.47 27.29
CA VAL A 16 5.76 7.85 27.46
C VAL A 16 4.85 7.15 26.44
N ILE A 17 5.27 7.01 25.19
CA ILE A 17 4.52 6.32 24.15
C ILE A 17 4.39 4.83 24.50
N LYS A 18 5.45 4.19 24.95
CA LYS A 18 5.47 2.77 25.30
C LYS A 18 4.43 2.43 26.39
N ASP A 19 4.21 3.33 27.33
CA ASP A 19 3.21 3.17 28.39
C ASP A 19 1.75 3.33 27.89
N ASN A 20 1.56 3.90 26.70
CA ASN A 20 0.24 4.24 26.15
C ASN A 20 -0.18 3.41 24.93
N VAL A 21 0.67 2.50 24.44
CA VAL A 21 0.35 1.62 23.31
C VAL A 21 0.78 0.18 23.60
N PRO A 22 0.13 -0.82 22.97
CA PRO A 22 0.57 -2.21 23.04
C PRO A 22 2.02 -2.37 22.57
N GLU A 23 2.75 -3.30 23.15
CA GLU A 23 4.16 -3.56 22.83
C GLU A 23 4.37 -3.87 21.33
N THR A 24 3.46 -4.60 20.72
CA THR A 24 3.47 -4.88 19.27
C THR A 24 3.37 -3.59 18.45
N THR A 25 2.49 -2.67 18.84
CA THR A 25 2.32 -1.36 18.19
C THR A 25 3.56 -0.50 18.36
N TYR A 26 4.14 -0.48 19.56
CA TYR A 26 5.38 0.25 19.84
C TYR A 26 6.53 -0.25 18.95
N ASN A 27 6.76 -1.56 18.92
CA ASN A 27 7.85 -2.15 18.15
C ASN A 27 7.69 -1.96 16.65
N THR A 28 6.44 -1.92 16.15
CA THR A 28 6.17 -1.74 14.72
C THR A 28 6.29 -0.28 14.28
N TRP A 29 5.75 0.67 15.04
CA TRP A 29 5.54 2.04 14.58
C TRP A 29 6.45 3.09 15.22
N PHE A 30 6.99 2.84 16.40
CA PHE A 30 7.78 3.83 17.13
C PHE A 30 9.25 3.46 17.25
N ALA A 31 9.58 2.18 17.47
CA ALA A 31 10.95 1.73 17.59
C ALA A 31 11.83 1.98 16.34
N PRO A 32 11.31 1.95 15.08
CA PRO A 32 12.12 2.24 13.90
C PRO A 32 12.39 3.72 13.66
N ILE A 33 11.78 4.64 14.42
CA ILE A 33 11.95 6.10 14.24
C ILE A 33 13.28 6.55 14.82
N VAL A 34 14.05 7.30 14.03
CA VAL A 34 15.36 7.82 14.45
C VAL A 34 15.29 9.35 14.54
N PRO A 35 15.62 9.95 15.68
CA PRO A 35 15.71 11.41 15.81
C PRO A 35 16.97 11.94 15.09
N LEU A 36 16.79 12.91 14.20
CA LEU A 36 17.90 13.50 13.45
C LEU A 36 18.41 14.79 14.06
N LYS A 37 17.49 15.69 14.46
CA LYS A 37 17.84 17.03 14.89
C LYS A 37 16.72 17.65 15.72
N TYR A 38 17.12 18.58 16.63
CA TYR A 38 16.18 19.43 17.33
C TYR A 38 16.72 20.88 17.30
N GLU A 39 16.05 21.76 16.57
CA GLU A 39 16.37 23.19 16.43
C GLU A 39 15.09 24.02 16.34
N ASP A 40 15.13 25.24 16.84
CA ASP A 40 14.03 26.22 16.77
C ASP A 40 12.67 25.62 17.19
N LYS A 41 12.68 24.83 18.28
CA LYS A 41 11.50 24.07 18.76
C LYS A 41 10.94 23.07 17.72
N THR A 42 11.73 22.68 16.73
CA THR A 42 11.34 21.70 15.73
C THR A 42 12.15 20.42 15.92
N LEU A 43 11.46 19.31 16.19
CA LEU A 43 12.06 17.98 16.25
C LEU A 43 11.94 17.33 14.86
N ILE A 44 13.05 16.91 14.29
CA ILE A 44 13.11 16.23 13.00
C ILE A 44 13.35 14.74 13.26
N LEU A 45 12.39 13.94 12.84
CA LEU A 45 12.43 12.48 12.97
C LEU A 45 12.60 11.83 11.59
N GLN A 46 13.50 10.88 11.50
CA GLN A 46 13.66 10.04 10.32
C GLN A 46 12.74 8.83 10.44
N ILE A 47 11.94 8.61 9.42
CA ILE A 47 11.01 7.50 9.32
C ILE A 47 11.34 6.62 8.12
N PRO A 48 11.03 5.31 8.19
CA PRO A 48 11.44 4.35 7.17
C PRO A 48 10.81 4.58 5.77
N SER A 49 9.59 5.11 5.70
CA SER A 49 8.88 5.28 4.43
C SER A 49 7.76 6.30 4.53
N GLN A 50 7.25 6.74 3.36
CA GLN A 50 6.07 7.60 3.26
C GLN A 50 4.84 6.96 3.93
N PHE A 51 4.71 5.64 3.86
CA PHE A 51 3.65 4.88 4.52
C PHE A 51 3.69 5.04 6.05
N PHE A 52 4.89 5.06 6.65
CA PHE A 52 5.04 5.34 8.09
C PHE A 52 4.48 6.71 8.44
N TYR A 53 4.75 7.72 7.60
CA TYR A 53 4.19 9.05 7.77
C TYR A 53 2.66 9.03 7.81
N GLU A 54 2.03 8.39 6.84
CA GLU A 54 0.58 8.32 6.73
C GLU A 54 -0.07 7.66 7.96
N ILE A 55 0.46 6.53 8.42
CA ILE A 55 -0.03 5.86 9.62
C ILE A 55 0.19 6.68 10.90
N LEU A 56 1.36 7.32 11.02
CA LEU A 56 1.64 8.16 12.20
C LEU A 56 0.68 9.36 12.26
N GLU A 57 0.41 10.00 11.12
CA GLU A 57 -0.52 11.14 11.03
C GLU A 57 -1.98 10.73 11.17
N GLU A 58 -2.38 9.57 10.62
CA GLU A 58 -3.78 9.11 10.69
C GLU A 58 -4.16 8.57 12.08
N ARG A 59 -3.27 7.77 12.69
CA ARG A 59 -3.62 7.01 13.90
C ARG A 59 -2.95 7.50 15.17
N PHE A 60 -1.78 8.11 15.07
CA PHE A 60 -0.95 8.43 16.24
C PHE A 60 -0.64 9.91 16.42
N VAL A 61 -1.15 10.78 15.54
CA VAL A 61 -0.87 12.23 15.59
C VAL A 61 -1.20 12.85 16.94
N ASP A 62 -2.34 12.50 17.54
CA ASP A 62 -2.76 13.04 18.82
C ASP A 62 -1.90 12.53 19.98
N LEU A 63 -1.49 11.25 19.94
CA LEU A 63 -0.60 10.66 20.92
C LEU A 63 0.78 11.32 20.86
N ILE A 64 1.35 11.45 19.67
CA ILE A 64 2.65 12.08 19.45
C ILE A 64 2.61 13.54 19.87
N ARG A 65 1.58 14.29 19.48
CA ARG A 65 1.42 15.71 19.84
C ARG A 65 1.33 15.89 21.35
N LYS A 66 0.50 15.14 22.05
CA LYS A 66 0.36 15.19 23.51
C LYS A 66 1.67 14.82 24.20
N THR A 67 2.38 13.83 23.70
CA THR A 67 3.68 13.41 24.24
C THR A 67 4.74 14.48 24.07
N LEU A 68 4.85 15.08 22.87
CA LEU A 68 5.78 16.16 22.59
C LEU A 68 5.54 17.38 23.51
N TYR A 69 4.29 17.77 23.68
CA TYR A 69 3.93 18.89 24.56
C TYR A 69 4.27 18.58 26.02
N LYS A 70 4.06 17.34 26.47
CA LYS A 70 4.36 16.93 27.84
C LYS A 70 5.88 16.87 28.12
N VAL A 71 6.67 16.40 27.16
CA VAL A 71 8.12 16.12 27.36
C VAL A 71 8.98 17.32 26.97
N ILE A 72 8.66 18.03 25.90
CA ILE A 72 9.49 19.12 25.34
C ILE A 72 8.88 20.48 25.64
N GLY A 73 7.54 20.59 25.63
CA GLY A 73 6.82 21.82 25.92
C GLY A 73 5.95 22.32 24.77
N GLU A 74 5.11 23.31 25.09
CA GLU A 74 4.19 23.90 24.11
C GLU A 74 4.91 24.63 22.98
N GLY A 75 4.34 24.54 21.78
CA GLY A 75 4.89 25.16 20.57
C GLY A 75 5.96 24.31 19.87
N THR A 76 6.21 23.09 20.34
CA THR A 76 7.09 22.15 19.64
C THR A 76 6.47 21.72 18.32
N LYS A 77 7.23 21.87 17.23
CA LYS A 77 6.86 21.38 15.89
C LYS A 77 7.52 20.04 15.62
N LEU A 78 6.86 19.21 14.83
CA LEU A 78 7.38 17.93 14.37
C LEU A 78 7.55 17.97 12.86
N MET A 79 8.68 17.49 12.39
CA MET A 79 8.95 17.28 10.96
C MET A 79 9.43 15.86 10.74
N TYR A 80 8.95 15.25 9.68
CA TYR A 80 9.40 13.91 9.26
C TYR A 80 10.32 14.00 8.06
N ASN A 81 11.42 13.26 8.14
CA ASN A 81 12.32 13.01 7.02
C ASN A 81 12.17 11.54 6.62
N VAL A 82 11.63 11.33 5.44
CA VAL A 82 11.47 9.97 4.88
C VAL A 82 12.82 9.52 4.35
N MET A 83 13.25 8.29 4.72
CA MET A 83 14.43 7.68 4.10
C MET A 83 14.13 7.42 2.62
N VAL A 84 14.58 8.33 1.76
CA VAL A 84 14.70 8.08 0.34
C VAL A 84 16.11 7.52 0.13
N ASP A 85 16.21 6.28 -0.29
CA ASP A 85 17.51 5.74 -0.74
C ASP A 85 18.07 6.69 -1.81
N LYS A 86 19.25 7.26 -1.50
CA LYS A 86 19.89 8.25 -2.35
C LYS A 86 20.38 7.60 -3.64
N THR A 87 19.53 7.55 -4.65
CA THR A 87 19.93 7.60 -6.05
C THR A 87 18.92 8.45 -6.81
N SER A 88 19.33 9.70 -7.07
CA SER A 88 18.75 10.61 -8.06
C SER A 88 17.40 11.27 -7.71
N ILE A 89 17.43 12.53 -7.22
CA ILE A 89 16.82 13.73 -7.84
C ILE A 89 16.90 14.88 -6.81
N PRO A 90 17.12 16.15 -7.23
CA PRO A 90 17.48 17.25 -6.35
C PRO A 90 16.30 17.82 -5.56
N ASN A 91 16.63 18.30 -4.36
CA ASN A 91 15.80 19.01 -3.39
C ASN A 91 14.64 19.81 -4.00
N GLN A 92 13.41 19.41 -3.69
CA GLN A 92 12.30 20.34 -3.64
C GLN A 92 11.82 20.45 -2.19
N THR A 93 12.12 21.56 -1.59
CA THR A 93 11.55 22.02 -0.32
C THR A 93 10.08 22.38 -0.58
N VAL A 94 9.16 21.62 -0.03
CA VAL A 94 7.73 21.97 -0.04
C VAL A 94 7.43 22.75 1.24
N ASN A 95 7.34 24.07 1.11
CA ASN A 95 6.75 24.93 2.14
C ASN A 95 5.23 24.78 2.08
N LEU A 96 4.65 24.25 3.14
CA LEU A 96 3.21 24.26 3.37
C LEU A 96 2.83 25.54 4.13
N GLU A 97 2.69 26.64 3.40
CA GLU A 97 1.88 27.77 3.87
C GLU A 97 0.50 27.68 3.21
N ALA A 98 -0.50 27.63 4.09
CA ALA A 98 -1.90 27.72 3.69
C ALA A 98 -2.18 29.06 3.02
N SER A 99 -2.69 29.06 1.81
CA SER A 99 -3.29 30.24 1.20
C SER A 99 -4.54 29.86 0.42
N ASN A 100 -5.69 30.14 1.04
CA ASN A 100 -6.96 30.33 0.36
C ASN A 100 -6.84 31.48 -0.63
N ARG A 101 -7.17 31.26 -1.89
CA ARG A 101 -7.88 32.25 -2.74
C ARG A 101 -8.41 31.61 -4.01
N SER A 102 -9.73 31.56 -4.10
CA SER A 102 -10.53 31.42 -5.31
C SER A 102 -10.27 32.59 -6.26
N THR A 103 -10.01 32.32 -7.52
CA THR A 103 -10.46 33.19 -8.63
C THR A 103 -10.67 32.38 -9.88
N ALA A 104 -11.91 32.39 -10.34
CA ALA A 104 -12.34 31.91 -11.63
C ALA A 104 -11.76 32.79 -12.75
N VAL A 105 -11.22 32.17 -13.79
CA VAL A 105 -10.95 32.83 -15.07
C VAL A 105 -11.44 31.94 -16.21
N THR A 106 -12.42 32.44 -16.91
CA THR A 106 -13.02 31.92 -18.14
C THR A 106 -12.01 31.86 -19.31
N PRO A 107 -12.04 30.83 -20.16
CA PRO A 107 -11.15 30.77 -21.33
C PRO A 107 -11.71 31.53 -22.52
N LYS A 108 -10.90 32.43 -23.08
CA LYS A 108 -11.11 33.02 -24.43
C LYS A 108 -10.61 32.03 -25.48
N SER A 109 -11.50 31.73 -26.42
CA SER A 109 -11.25 30.99 -27.65
C SER A 109 -10.28 31.72 -28.56
N ILE A 110 -9.22 31.02 -29.01
CA ILE A 110 -8.45 31.42 -30.19
C ILE A 110 -8.41 30.22 -31.16
N VAL A 111 -9.02 30.41 -32.31
CA VAL A 111 -8.98 29.53 -33.49
C VAL A 111 -7.61 29.70 -34.15
N GLY A 112 -6.88 28.60 -34.36
CA GLY A 112 -5.66 28.60 -35.15
C GLY A 112 -5.15 27.17 -35.29
N GLY A 113 -5.37 26.55 -36.46
CA GLY A 113 -4.99 25.17 -36.72
C GLY A 113 -3.48 24.99 -36.73
N ASN A 114 -3.03 23.96 -36.02
CA ASN A 114 -1.80 23.24 -36.36
C ASN A 114 -1.91 21.82 -35.80
N LYS A 115 -1.47 20.86 -36.58
CA LYS A 115 -1.47 19.44 -36.35
C LYS A 115 -0.91 19.11 -34.93
N ALA A 116 -1.75 18.55 -34.07
CA ALA A 116 -1.32 18.02 -32.79
C ALA A 116 -0.29 16.91 -32.99
N PRO A 117 0.83 16.91 -32.21
CA PRO A 117 1.75 15.79 -32.20
C PRO A 117 1.03 14.56 -31.61
N SER A 118 1.17 13.44 -32.33
CA SER A 118 0.55 12.14 -32.03
C SER A 118 1.17 11.47 -30.78
N PHE A 119 1.11 12.11 -29.59
CA PHE A 119 1.61 11.54 -28.32
C PHE A 119 0.49 11.04 -27.41
N LEU A 120 -0.78 11.09 -27.83
CA LEU A 120 -1.91 10.56 -27.10
C LEU A 120 -2.49 9.32 -27.79
N LYS A 121 -1.64 8.39 -28.22
CA LYS A 121 -2.06 6.99 -28.23
C LYS A 121 -1.92 6.53 -26.79
N ALA A 122 -3.05 6.36 -26.09
CA ALA A 122 -3.10 5.53 -24.91
C ALA A 122 -2.33 4.23 -25.23
N PRO A 123 -1.37 3.78 -24.39
CA PRO A 123 -0.71 2.51 -24.66
C PRO A 123 -1.82 1.48 -24.81
N ALA A 124 -1.79 0.75 -25.93
CA ALA A 124 -2.69 -0.38 -26.14
C ALA A 124 -2.60 -1.22 -24.86
N VAL A 125 -3.74 -1.51 -24.25
CA VAL A 125 -3.83 -2.37 -23.06
C VAL A 125 -3.15 -3.67 -23.46
N GLN A 126 -1.87 -3.84 -23.08
CA GLN A 126 -1.17 -5.09 -23.28
C GLN A 126 -1.97 -6.12 -22.49
N ASP A 127 -2.44 -7.14 -23.17
CA ASP A 127 -3.23 -8.21 -22.59
C ASP A 127 -2.36 -8.87 -21.50
N LEU A 128 -2.68 -8.58 -20.25
CA LEU A 128 -1.95 -9.11 -19.10
C LEU A 128 -2.27 -10.60 -18.99
N ASP A 129 -1.26 -11.47 -19.04
CA ASP A 129 -1.46 -12.86 -18.67
C ASP A 129 -1.92 -12.93 -17.20
N PRO A 130 -3.14 -13.38 -16.93
CA PRO A 130 -3.66 -13.43 -15.57
C PRO A 130 -3.03 -14.53 -14.71
N HIS A 131 -2.20 -15.41 -15.27
CA HIS A 131 -1.59 -16.59 -14.62
C HIS A 131 -2.61 -17.53 -13.96
N LEU A 132 -3.84 -17.54 -14.43
CA LEU A 132 -4.90 -18.40 -13.92
C LEU A 132 -4.81 -19.80 -14.52
N ASN A 133 -5.16 -20.81 -13.72
CA ASN A 133 -5.32 -22.16 -14.21
C ASN A 133 -6.76 -22.37 -14.74
N PRO A 134 -6.98 -22.52 -16.05
CA PRO A 134 -8.31 -22.65 -16.62
C PRO A 134 -9.05 -23.94 -16.19
N ASN A 135 -8.32 -24.92 -15.66
CA ASN A 135 -8.92 -26.15 -15.13
C ASN A 135 -9.56 -25.94 -13.76
N TYR A 136 -9.37 -24.79 -13.10
CA TYR A 136 -9.97 -24.45 -11.83
C TYR A 136 -11.10 -23.44 -12.05
N ASN A 137 -12.33 -23.96 -12.15
CA ASN A 137 -13.53 -23.15 -12.35
C ASN A 137 -14.64 -23.55 -11.37
N PHE A 138 -15.75 -22.80 -11.34
CA PHE A 138 -16.87 -23.10 -10.45
C PHE A 138 -17.63 -24.37 -10.83
N GLU A 139 -17.57 -24.81 -12.09
CA GLU A 139 -18.30 -25.96 -12.58
C GLU A 139 -17.71 -27.28 -12.04
N ASN A 140 -16.38 -27.34 -11.94
CA ASN A 140 -15.68 -28.52 -11.43
C ASN A 140 -15.27 -28.42 -9.95
N PHE A 141 -15.65 -27.30 -9.27
CA PHE A 141 -15.46 -27.19 -7.84
C PHE A 141 -16.46 -28.06 -7.08
N ILE A 142 -15.97 -29.02 -6.31
CA ILE A 142 -16.80 -29.92 -5.53
C ILE A 142 -17.34 -29.21 -4.30
N GLU A 143 -18.64 -28.94 -4.30
CA GLU A 143 -19.34 -28.36 -3.17
C GLU A 143 -19.66 -29.41 -2.11
N GLY A 144 -19.37 -29.07 -0.86
CA GLY A 144 -19.73 -29.84 0.34
C GLY A 144 -20.28 -28.91 1.42
N TYR A 145 -20.76 -29.48 2.49
CA TYR A 145 -21.34 -28.71 3.60
C TYR A 145 -20.35 -27.63 4.18
N SER A 146 -19.07 -27.98 4.28
CA SER A 146 -18.04 -27.13 4.88
C SER A 146 -17.57 -25.96 3.99
N ASN A 147 -17.74 -26.03 2.67
CA ASN A 147 -17.24 -25.03 1.74
C ASN A 147 -18.35 -24.30 0.95
N LYS A 148 -19.62 -24.64 1.19
CA LYS A 148 -20.77 -24.03 0.51
C LYS A 148 -20.81 -22.52 0.66
N LEU A 149 -20.57 -22.01 1.88
CA LEU A 149 -20.52 -20.56 2.12
C LEU A 149 -19.38 -19.90 1.34
N SER A 150 -18.18 -20.50 1.37
CA SER A 150 -17.02 -19.97 0.63
C SER A 150 -17.29 -19.93 -0.87
N ARG A 151 -17.95 -20.95 -1.43
CA ARG A 151 -18.35 -20.97 -2.83
C ARG A 151 -19.35 -19.86 -3.15
N SER A 152 -20.41 -19.71 -2.36
CA SER A 152 -21.41 -18.65 -2.58
C SER A 152 -20.84 -17.25 -2.52
N VAL A 153 -19.93 -16.99 -1.57
CA VAL A 153 -19.22 -15.71 -1.47
C VAL A 153 -18.31 -15.49 -2.66
N ALA A 154 -17.56 -16.52 -3.08
CA ALA A 154 -16.68 -16.46 -4.23
C ALA A 154 -17.45 -16.16 -5.54
N GLU A 155 -18.61 -16.79 -5.75
CA GLU A 155 -19.49 -16.49 -6.89
C GLU A 155 -20.00 -15.04 -6.85
N ALA A 156 -20.42 -14.56 -5.67
CA ALA A 156 -20.85 -13.17 -5.51
C ALA A 156 -19.74 -12.16 -5.84
N VAL A 157 -18.50 -12.41 -5.38
CA VAL A 157 -17.33 -11.59 -5.72
C VAL A 157 -17.02 -11.65 -7.20
N ALA A 158 -17.09 -12.82 -7.81
CA ALA A 158 -16.84 -12.98 -9.24
C ALA A 158 -17.86 -12.23 -10.10
N GLN A 159 -19.14 -12.19 -9.67
CA GLN A 159 -20.20 -11.46 -10.35
C GLN A 159 -20.10 -9.95 -10.19
N ASN A 160 -19.60 -9.45 -9.07
CA ASN A 160 -19.47 -8.00 -8.81
C ASN A 160 -18.17 -7.70 -8.04
N PRO A 161 -17.01 -7.79 -8.71
CA PRO A 161 -15.73 -7.56 -8.05
C PRO A 161 -15.62 -6.12 -7.54
N ALA A 162 -15.18 -6.00 -6.28
CA ALA A 162 -15.11 -4.77 -5.48
C ALA A 162 -16.47 -4.11 -5.14
N GLY A 163 -17.57 -4.61 -5.67
CA GLY A 163 -18.91 -4.10 -5.38
C GLY A 163 -19.62 -4.83 -4.23
N THR A 164 -18.98 -5.81 -3.62
CA THR A 164 -19.50 -6.59 -2.47
C THR A 164 -18.82 -6.15 -1.17
N ALA A 165 -19.44 -6.53 -0.03
CA ALA A 165 -18.81 -6.35 1.29
C ALA A 165 -17.57 -7.25 1.51
N PHE A 166 -17.27 -8.16 0.58
CA PHE A 166 -16.17 -9.11 0.65
C PHE A 166 -14.92 -8.56 -0.09
N ASN A 167 -14.43 -7.42 0.37
CA ASN A 167 -13.19 -6.83 -0.12
C ASN A 167 -12.36 -6.26 1.04
N PRO A 168 -11.24 -6.87 1.42
CA PRO A 168 -10.65 -8.08 0.81
C PRO A 168 -11.44 -9.36 1.12
N LEU A 169 -11.43 -10.31 0.18
CA LEU A 169 -11.87 -11.67 0.42
C LEU A 169 -10.69 -12.51 0.94
N PHE A 170 -10.79 -13.04 2.15
CA PHE A 170 -9.75 -13.87 2.74
C PHE A 170 -10.24 -15.32 2.89
N LEU A 171 -9.63 -16.22 2.12
CA LEU A 171 -9.90 -17.64 2.16
C LEU A 171 -8.86 -18.37 3.02
N TYR A 172 -9.30 -19.03 4.07
CA TYR A 172 -8.41 -19.78 4.96
C TYR A 172 -8.97 -21.17 5.27
N GLY A 173 -8.10 -22.09 5.70
CA GLY A 173 -8.47 -23.47 6.02
C GLY A 173 -7.30 -24.43 5.85
N ALA A 174 -7.52 -25.71 6.18
CA ALA A 174 -6.53 -26.76 6.07
C ALA A 174 -6.01 -26.95 4.63
N SER A 175 -4.88 -27.63 4.47
CA SER A 175 -4.38 -28.00 3.14
C SER A 175 -5.37 -28.93 2.43
N GLY A 176 -5.49 -28.81 1.10
CA GLY A 176 -6.31 -29.68 0.27
C GLY A 176 -7.82 -29.37 0.24
N VAL A 177 -8.31 -28.35 0.98
CA VAL A 177 -9.75 -28.01 1.02
C VAL A 177 -10.25 -27.21 -0.19
N GLY A 178 -9.39 -26.92 -1.19
CA GLY A 178 -9.77 -26.28 -2.44
C GLY A 178 -9.61 -24.76 -2.47
N LYS A 179 -8.82 -24.13 -1.56
CA LYS A 179 -8.59 -22.67 -1.56
C LYS A 179 -8.05 -22.15 -2.88
N THR A 180 -6.96 -22.73 -3.36
CA THR A 180 -6.33 -22.39 -4.66
C THR A 180 -7.29 -22.59 -5.83
N HIS A 181 -8.09 -23.66 -5.81
CA HIS A 181 -9.12 -23.89 -6.82
C HIS A 181 -10.14 -22.75 -6.83
N LEU A 182 -10.69 -22.41 -5.66
CA LEU A 182 -11.70 -21.37 -5.54
C LEU A 182 -11.16 -20.00 -5.91
N ALA A 183 -9.92 -19.69 -5.54
CA ALA A 183 -9.23 -18.44 -5.89
C ALA A 183 -9.07 -18.32 -7.43
N ASN A 184 -8.65 -19.37 -8.11
CA ASN A 184 -8.57 -19.42 -9.56
C ASN A 184 -9.96 -19.34 -10.23
N ALA A 185 -10.98 -20.03 -9.68
CA ALA A 185 -12.34 -19.99 -10.20
C ALA A 185 -12.93 -18.57 -10.18
N ILE A 186 -12.66 -17.79 -9.12
CA ILE A 186 -13.02 -16.36 -9.05
C ILE A 186 -12.38 -15.60 -10.20
N GLY A 187 -11.06 -15.70 -10.35
CA GLY A 187 -10.31 -14.98 -11.38
C GLY A 187 -10.76 -15.33 -12.80
N THR A 188 -10.94 -16.62 -13.08
CA THR A 188 -11.42 -17.14 -14.36
C THR A 188 -12.81 -16.57 -14.67
N LYS A 189 -13.73 -16.62 -13.70
CA LYS A 189 -15.09 -16.10 -13.89
C LYS A 189 -15.14 -14.60 -14.11
N ILE A 190 -14.28 -13.83 -13.42
CA ILE A 190 -14.15 -12.38 -13.63
C ILE A 190 -13.66 -12.09 -15.06
N LYS A 191 -12.65 -12.82 -15.55
CA LYS A 191 -12.15 -12.64 -16.94
C LYS A 191 -13.20 -12.98 -18.00
N GLU A 192 -14.05 -13.97 -17.72
CA GLU A 192 -15.19 -14.30 -18.60
C GLU A 192 -16.23 -13.17 -18.65
N LEU A 193 -16.58 -12.59 -17.50
CA LEU A 193 -17.61 -11.55 -17.38
C LEU A 193 -17.09 -10.15 -17.74
N TYR A 194 -15.82 -9.86 -17.48
CA TYR A 194 -15.19 -8.55 -17.59
C TYR A 194 -13.83 -8.68 -18.28
N ALA A 195 -13.83 -8.83 -19.61
CA ALA A 195 -12.62 -9.03 -20.41
C ALA A 195 -11.61 -7.88 -20.29
N ASP A 196 -12.07 -6.67 -20.03
CA ASP A 196 -11.29 -5.45 -19.86
C ASP A 196 -10.58 -5.33 -18.50
N LYS A 197 -11.06 -6.07 -17.48
CA LYS A 197 -10.42 -6.02 -16.16
C LYS A 197 -9.06 -6.71 -16.15
N ARG A 198 -8.12 -6.06 -15.51
CA ARG A 198 -6.77 -6.59 -15.28
C ARG A 198 -6.81 -7.49 -14.06
N VAL A 199 -6.91 -8.78 -14.30
CA VAL A 199 -6.88 -9.82 -13.25
C VAL A 199 -5.48 -10.41 -13.20
N LEU A 200 -4.91 -10.55 -12.00
CA LEU A 200 -3.62 -11.20 -11.79
C LEU A 200 -3.70 -12.18 -10.62
N TYR A 201 -3.33 -13.43 -10.88
CA TYR A 201 -3.05 -14.44 -9.86
C TYR A 201 -1.54 -14.56 -9.67
N VAL A 202 -1.09 -14.52 -8.43
CA VAL A 202 0.32 -14.70 -8.08
C VAL A 202 0.45 -15.41 -6.73
N SER A 203 1.38 -16.36 -6.60
CA SER A 203 1.73 -16.87 -5.28
C SER A 203 2.59 -15.87 -4.50
N ALA A 204 2.51 -15.90 -3.18
CA ALA A 204 3.35 -15.06 -2.34
C ALA A 204 4.85 -15.30 -2.60
N HIS A 205 5.24 -16.53 -2.89
CA HIS A 205 6.61 -16.86 -3.29
C HIS A 205 7.03 -16.14 -4.58
N LEU A 206 6.21 -16.21 -5.63
CA LEU A 206 6.52 -15.54 -6.90
C LEU A 206 6.58 -14.03 -6.75
N PHE A 207 5.65 -13.45 -5.99
CA PHE A 207 5.69 -12.03 -5.65
C PHE A 207 7.00 -11.64 -4.97
N GLN A 208 7.48 -12.45 -4.01
CA GLN A 208 8.75 -12.22 -3.31
C GLN A 208 9.95 -12.30 -4.25
N VAL A 209 9.97 -13.27 -5.18
CA VAL A 209 11.04 -13.39 -6.19
C VAL A 209 11.05 -12.15 -7.08
N GLN A 210 9.90 -11.77 -7.65
CA GLN A 210 9.77 -10.58 -8.51
C GLN A 210 10.17 -9.29 -7.78
N TYR A 211 9.77 -9.13 -6.52
CA TYR A 211 10.18 -8.00 -5.69
C TYR A 211 11.69 -7.96 -5.48
N THR A 212 12.29 -9.10 -5.12
CA THR A 212 13.74 -9.21 -4.91
C THR A 212 14.52 -8.86 -6.17
N ASP A 213 14.07 -9.35 -7.32
CA ASP A 213 14.67 -9.04 -8.62
C ASP A 213 14.51 -7.55 -8.98
N SER A 214 13.38 -6.95 -8.66
CA SER A 214 13.17 -5.51 -8.87
C SER A 214 14.11 -4.65 -8.02
N VAL A 215 14.39 -5.08 -6.79
CA VAL A 215 15.39 -4.42 -5.91
C VAL A 215 16.80 -4.54 -6.49
N ARG A 216 17.18 -5.74 -6.95
CA ARG A 216 18.52 -5.96 -7.57
C ARG A 216 18.73 -5.13 -8.82
N ASN A 217 17.68 -4.95 -9.61
CA ASN A 217 17.71 -4.22 -10.88
C ASN A 217 17.39 -2.73 -10.74
N ASN A 218 17.17 -2.21 -9.53
CA ASN A 218 16.72 -0.83 -9.25
C ASN A 218 15.41 -0.44 -9.97
N THR A 219 14.48 -1.39 -10.15
CA THR A 219 13.18 -1.23 -10.81
C THR A 219 12.00 -1.39 -9.85
N THR A 220 12.22 -1.14 -8.57
CA THR A 220 11.18 -1.31 -7.51
C THR A 220 9.96 -0.43 -7.77
N ASN A 221 10.15 0.79 -8.29
CA ASN A 221 9.04 1.67 -8.64
C ASN A 221 8.21 1.10 -9.78
N ASP A 222 8.82 0.51 -10.80
CA ASP A 222 8.11 -0.12 -11.91
C ASP A 222 7.31 -1.34 -11.43
N PHE A 223 7.89 -2.11 -10.51
CA PHE A 223 7.21 -3.24 -9.86
C PHE A 223 5.96 -2.77 -9.10
N ILE A 224 6.08 -1.74 -8.26
CA ILE A 224 4.95 -1.19 -7.50
C ILE A 224 3.89 -0.63 -8.47
N ASN A 225 4.29 0.18 -9.44
CA ASN A 225 3.40 0.77 -10.44
C ASN A 225 2.65 -0.32 -11.23
N PHE A 226 3.31 -1.40 -11.62
CA PHE A 226 2.68 -2.53 -12.29
C PHE A 226 1.54 -3.11 -11.44
N TYR A 227 1.80 -3.46 -10.18
CA TYR A 227 0.77 -4.01 -9.29
C TYR A 227 -0.38 -3.03 -9.03
N GLN A 228 -0.12 -1.72 -8.96
CA GLN A 228 -1.14 -0.70 -8.78
C GLN A 228 -2.10 -0.56 -9.97
N THR A 229 -1.74 -1.06 -11.13
CA THR A 229 -2.64 -1.08 -12.32
C THR A 229 -3.62 -2.24 -12.34
N ILE A 230 -3.53 -3.18 -11.40
CA ILE A 230 -4.37 -4.38 -11.34
C ILE A 230 -5.76 -4.03 -10.81
N ASP A 231 -6.80 -4.60 -11.41
CA ASP A 231 -8.19 -4.42 -10.94
C ASP A 231 -8.62 -5.51 -9.97
N VAL A 232 -8.09 -6.72 -10.14
CA VAL A 232 -8.35 -7.87 -9.27
C VAL A 232 -7.04 -8.57 -8.99
N LEU A 233 -6.56 -8.49 -7.76
CA LEU A 233 -5.33 -9.14 -7.32
C LEU A 233 -5.63 -10.35 -6.44
N ILE A 234 -5.18 -11.51 -6.87
CA ILE A 234 -5.31 -12.78 -6.15
C ILE A 234 -3.91 -13.19 -5.67
N ILE A 235 -3.71 -13.22 -4.34
CA ILE A 235 -2.48 -13.70 -3.73
C ILE A 235 -2.75 -15.04 -3.06
N ASP A 236 -2.03 -16.07 -3.49
CA ASP A 236 -2.09 -17.40 -2.86
C ASP A 236 -0.90 -17.61 -1.93
N ASP A 237 -1.11 -18.45 -0.92
CA ASP A 237 -0.11 -18.84 0.09
C ASP A 237 0.54 -17.64 0.81
N ILE A 238 -0.27 -16.64 1.19
CA ILE A 238 0.17 -15.39 1.84
C ILE A 238 1.02 -15.61 3.10
N GLN A 239 0.91 -16.77 3.76
CA GLN A 239 1.72 -17.14 4.91
C GLN A 239 3.23 -17.20 4.59
N GLU A 240 3.62 -17.35 3.32
CA GLU A 240 5.04 -17.33 2.91
C GLU A 240 5.70 -15.96 3.06
N PHE A 241 4.91 -14.89 3.22
CA PHE A 241 5.46 -13.59 3.60
C PHE A 241 5.96 -13.53 5.05
N ALA A 242 5.65 -14.53 5.87
CA ALA A 242 6.04 -14.53 7.27
C ALA A 242 7.58 -14.45 7.43
N GLY A 243 8.03 -13.49 8.24
CA GLY A 243 9.47 -13.26 8.50
C GLY A 243 10.20 -12.44 7.42
N VAL A 244 9.58 -12.10 6.29
CA VAL A 244 10.20 -11.32 5.22
C VAL A 244 9.68 -9.87 5.23
N THR A 245 10.12 -9.10 6.21
CA THR A 245 9.59 -7.76 6.54
C THR A 245 9.55 -6.81 5.34
N LYS A 246 10.60 -6.77 4.51
CA LYS A 246 10.64 -5.87 3.36
C LYS A 246 9.55 -6.20 2.33
N THR A 247 9.34 -7.47 2.03
CA THR A 247 8.28 -7.92 1.12
C THR A 247 6.90 -7.65 1.71
N GLN A 248 6.71 -7.91 3.01
CA GLN A 248 5.46 -7.61 3.72
C GLN A 248 5.09 -6.13 3.60
N ASN A 249 6.04 -5.22 3.87
CA ASN A 249 5.81 -3.78 3.80
C ASN A 249 5.45 -3.34 2.37
N THR A 250 6.15 -3.85 1.36
CA THR A 250 5.85 -3.52 -0.05
C THR A 250 4.50 -4.07 -0.47
N PHE A 251 4.19 -5.31 -0.11
CA PHE A 251 2.87 -5.89 -0.37
C PHE A 251 1.76 -5.08 0.32
N PHE A 252 1.94 -4.68 1.56
CA PHE A 252 0.97 -3.90 2.31
C PHE A 252 0.73 -2.50 1.70
N HIS A 253 1.78 -1.88 1.17
CA HIS A 253 1.65 -0.64 0.41
C HIS A 253 0.77 -0.83 -0.85
N ILE A 254 1.05 -1.87 -1.63
CA ILE A 254 0.25 -2.22 -2.82
C ILE A 254 -1.20 -2.56 -2.43
N PHE A 255 -1.38 -3.36 -1.39
CA PHE A 255 -2.68 -3.74 -0.84
C PHE A 255 -3.53 -2.52 -0.49
N ASN A 256 -2.99 -1.59 0.29
CA ASN A 256 -3.70 -0.38 0.69
C ASN A 256 -4.07 0.49 -0.51
N HIS A 257 -3.15 0.65 -1.46
CA HIS A 257 -3.42 1.41 -2.68
C HIS A 257 -4.59 0.79 -3.46
N LEU A 258 -4.57 -0.51 -3.69
CA LEU A 258 -5.63 -1.22 -4.42
C LEU A 258 -6.96 -1.14 -3.67
N HIS A 259 -6.96 -1.37 -2.37
CA HIS A 259 -8.16 -1.34 -1.54
C HIS A 259 -8.81 0.05 -1.53
N GLN A 260 -8.01 1.12 -1.33
CA GLN A 260 -8.49 2.51 -1.34
C GLN A 260 -9.05 2.93 -2.72
N ASN A 261 -8.51 2.38 -3.80
CA ASN A 261 -9.00 2.64 -5.16
C ASN A 261 -10.13 1.70 -5.60
N GLY A 262 -10.76 0.98 -4.68
CA GLY A 262 -11.90 0.12 -4.97
C GLY A 262 -11.54 -1.05 -5.90
N LYS A 263 -10.32 -1.58 -5.81
CA LYS A 263 -9.90 -2.78 -6.51
C LYS A 263 -10.19 -4.01 -5.67
N GLN A 264 -10.48 -5.16 -6.29
CA GLN A 264 -10.76 -6.40 -5.57
C GLN A 264 -9.47 -7.10 -5.15
N LEU A 265 -9.43 -7.57 -3.89
CA LEU A 265 -8.33 -8.32 -3.31
C LEU A 265 -8.82 -9.65 -2.75
#